data_4f322873d3abd1f8a02e83fa7dbb1aa2
#
_entry.id   4f322873d3abd1f8a02e83fa7dbb1aa2
#
_cell.length_a   1.000
_cell.length_b   1.000
_cell.length_c   1.000
_cell.angle_alpha   90.00
_cell.angle_beta   90.00
_cell.angle_gamma   90.00
#
_symmetry.space_group_name_H-M   'P 1'
#
loop_
_entity.id
_entity.type
_entity.pdbx_description
1 polymer ?
#
loop_
_entity_poly.entity_id
_entity_poly.type
_entity_poly.pdbx_seq_one_letter_code
_entity_poly.pdbx_strand_id
1 'polypeptide(L)'
;MSAFRYPVMLDLEGRACLVVGGGVVAARKISGLLDAGARVTVVSPVLAPAVLDIAREGRLRWWPREYAEGDVAGFALVMVATDDDTVNARIAVEGRDRSVWVNCADDPKHCDFILPSVLRRGPLTVAVSTGGASPTVAHMVREELEAALPADYATLTEVVADVRVALRERGIALDAQRWRDALDGELKRLVAARRSEAIEGGPFRSPKGGPLRASPGTDCAGEAGARTEAATDA
;
A
#
# COMPACT_ATOMS: atom_id res chain seq x y z
N MET A 1 -18.45 -0.05 -18.55
CA MET A 1 -17.26 -0.44 -17.75
C MET A 1 -17.63 -1.68 -16.94
N SER A 2 -16.73 -2.65 -16.78
CA SER A 2 -16.99 -3.82 -15.91
C SER A 2 -17.22 -3.35 -14.49
N ALA A 3 -18.27 -3.88 -13.82
CA ALA A 3 -18.60 -3.57 -12.44
C ALA A 3 -17.55 -4.14 -11.45
N PHE A 4 -16.72 -5.09 -11.89
CA PHE A 4 -15.75 -5.78 -11.05
C PHE A 4 -14.32 -5.58 -11.56
N ARG A 5 -13.40 -5.35 -10.61
CA ARG A 5 -11.97 -5.34 -10.87
C ARG A 5 -11.35 -6.63 -10.36
N TYR A 6 -10.34 -7.12 -11.06
CA TYR A 6 -9.64 -8.33 -10.67
C TYR A 6 -8.68 -8.04 -9.49
N PRO A 7 -8.87 -8.66 -8.31
CA PRO A 7 -8.03 -8.40 -7.15
C PRO A 7 -6.70 -9.16 -7.26
N VAL A 8 -5.60 -8.44 -7.09
CA VAL A 8 -4.24 -9.00 -7.08
C VAL A 8 -3.39 -8.35 -6.01
N MET A 9 -2.38 -9.08 -5.51
CA MET A 9 -1.28 -8.55 -4.72
C MET A 9 -0.05 -8.55 -5.61
N LEU A 10 0.51 -7.36 -5.87
CA LEU A 10 1.69 -7.20 -6.71
C LEU A 10 2.96 -7.39 -5.88
N ASP A 11 3.86 -8.20 -6.39
CA ASP A 11 5.24 -8.25 -5.91
C ASP A 11 6.04 -7.16 -6.62
N LEU A 12 6.40 -6.13 -5.87
CA LEU A 12 7.15 -4.97 -6.37
C LEU A 12 8.61 -4.96 -5.92
N GLU A 13 9.07 -6.01 -5.23
CA GLU A 13 10.46 -6.10 -4.76
C GLU A 13 11.44 -5.91 -5.95
N GLY A 14 12.28 -4.89 -5.85
CA GLY A 14 13.22 -4.51 -6.90
C GLY A 14 12.61 -4.05 -8.23
N ARG A 15 11.29 -3.90 -8.35
CA ARG A 15 10.63 -3.38 -9.56
C ARG A 15 10.77 -1.87 -9.66
N ALA A 16 11.03 -1.37 -10.87
CA ALA A 16 11.08 0.06 -11.13
C ALA A 16 9.66 0.64 -11.17
N CYS A 17 9.37 1.64 -10.33
CA CYS A 17 8.09 2.33 -10.26
C CYS A 17 8.33 3.83 -10.42
N LEU A 18 7.48 4.49 -11.24
CA LEU A 18 7.52 5.93 -11.46
C LEU A 18 6.43 6.62 -10.65
N VAL A 19 6.77 7.75 -10.04
CA VAL A 19 5.79 8.68 -9.46
C VAL A 19 5.94 10.02 -10.16
N VAL A 20 4.87 10.52 -10.76
CA VAL A 20 4.83 11.85 -11.38
C VAL A 20 4.07 12.79 -10.46
N GLY A 21 4.78 13.84 -10.01
CA GLY A 21 4.35 14.74 -8.95
C GLY A 21 5.15 14.53 -7.66
N GLY A 22 5.35 15.62 -6.90
CA GLY A 22 6.18 15.65 -5.68
C GLY A 22 5.46 16.18 -4.44
N GLY A 23 4.13 16.30 -4.49
CA GLY A 23 3.31 16.85 -3.40
C GLY A 23 2.99 15.83 -2.28
N VAL A 24 2.08 16.23 -1.40
CA VAL A 24 1.62 15.42 -0.25
C VAL A 24 0.96 14.11 -0.71
N VAL A 25 0.18 14.13 -1.79
CA VAL A 25 -0.45 12.94 -2.36
C VAL A 25 0.62 11.97 -2.88
N ALA A 26 1.65 12.49 -3.57
CA ALA A 26 2.78 11.71 -4.03
C ALA A 26 3.53 11.05 -2.86
N ALA A 27 3.73 11.75 -1.73
CA ALA A 27 4.42 11.22 -0.56
C ALA A 27 3.79 9.90 -0.06
N ARG A 28 2.46 9.84 0.03
CA ARG A 28 1.74 8.62 0.45
C ARG A 28 1.94 7.45 -0.53
N LYS A 29 1.89 7.76 -1.85
CA LYS A 29 2.11 6.75 -2.90
C LYS A 29 3.56 6.22 -2.87
N ILE A 30 4.53 7.13 -2.71
CA ILE A 30 5.97 6.81 -2.59
C ILE A 30 6.20 5.89 -1.40
N SER A 31 5.67 6.23 -0.21
CA SER A 31 5.84 5.41 0.99
C SER A 31 5.34 3.98 0.77
N GLY A 32 4.12 3.82 0.21
CA GLY A 32 3.56 2.50 -0.05
C GLY A 32 4.36 1.67 -1.07
N LEU A 33 4.97 2.31 -2.07
CA LEU A 33 5.85 1.64 -3.03
C LEU A 33 7.17 1.22 -2.40
N LEU A 34 7.77 2.09 -1.57
CA LEU A 34 9.01 1.77 -0.84
C LEU A 34 8.80 0.65 0.18
N ASP A 35 7.66 0.64 0.89
CA ASP A 35 7.28 -0.42 1.82
C ASP A 35 7.11 -1.78 1.10
N ALA A 36 6.75 -1.74 -0.20
CA ALA A 36 6.66 -2.92 -1.06
C ALA A 36 8.00 -3.31 -1.75
N GLY A 37 9.12 -2.68 -1.37
CA GLY A 37 10.44 -2.98 -1.91
C GLY A 37 10.71 -2.43 -3.31
N ALA A 38 9.84 -1.54 -3.83
CA ALA A 38 10.01 -0.97 -5.17
C ALA A 38 11.20 0.00 -5.25
N ARG A 39 11.84 0.05 -6.43
CA ARG A 39 12.80 1.10 -6.78
C ARG A 39 12.03 2.29 -7.34
N VAL A 40 11.86 3.32 -6.52
CA VAL A 40 11.03 4.47 -6.84
C VAL A 40 11.85 5.56 -7.55
N THR A 41 11.34 6.04 -8.67
CA THR A 41 11.78 7.27 -9.32
C THR A 41 10.66 8.31 -9.25
N VAL A 42 10.99 9.55 -8.92
CA VAL A 42 10.03 10.66 -8.85
C VAL A 42 10.40 11.68 -9.92
N VAL A 43 9.42 12.06 -10.75
CA VAL A 43 9.52 13.18 -11.69
C VAL A 43 8.67 14.33 -11.17
N SER A 44 9.31 15.42 -10.78
CA SER A 44 8.66 16.64 -10.32
C SER A 44 9.66 17.78 -10.26
N PRO A 45 9.31 19.02 -10.68
CA PRO A 45 10.17 20.19 -10.50
C PRO A 45 10.51 20.47 -9.03
N VAL A 46 9.55 20.21 -8.13
CA VAL A 46 9.65 20.49 -6.70
C VAL A 46 9.14 19.30 -5.89
N LEU A 47 9.77 19.03 -4.75
CA LEU A 47 9.34 18.02 -3.79
C LEU A 47 8.82 18.69 -2.51
N ALA A 48 7.73 18.15 -1.98
CA ALA A 48 7.30 18.44 -0.62
C ALA A 48 8.37 17.99 0.40
N PRO A 49 8.46 18.62 1.59
CA PRO A 49 9.52 18.32 2.56
C PRO A 49 9.69 16.83 2.87
N ALA A 50 8.58 16.13 3.09
CA ALA A 50 8.62 14.68 3.39
C ALA A 50 9.20 13.83 2.23
N VAL A 51 8.92 14.20 0.98
CA VAL A 51 9.49 13.49 -0.19
C VAL A 51 10.97 13.85 -0.38
N LEU A 52 11.32 15.12 -0.13
CA LEU A 52 12.70 15.59 -0.21
C LEU A 52 13.59 14.88 0.82
N ASP A 53 13.10 14.63 2.03
CA ASP A 53 13.84 13.90 3.05
C ASP A 53 14.10 12.46 2.62
N ILE A 54 13.10 11.76 2.08
CA ILE A 54 13.28 10.40 1.50
C ILE A 54 14.30 10.40 0.36
N ALA A 55 14.30 11.45 -0.48
CA ALA A 55 15.27 11.59 -1.57
C ALA A 55 16.70 11.81 -1.03
N ARG A 56 16.86 12.64 0.02
CA ARG A 56 18.15 12.88 0.69
C ARG A 56 18.72 11.63 1.37
N GLU A 57 17.84 10.75 1.87
CA GLU A 57 18.22 9.44 2.41
C GLU A 57 18.65 8.43 1.31
N GLY A 58 18.57 8.79 0.02
CA GLY A 58 18.92 7.93 -1.09
C GLY A 58 17.91 6.80 -1.36
N ARG A 59 16.72 6.87 -0.78
CA ARG A 59 15.68 5.83 -0.89
C ARG A 59 14.85 5.92 -2.17
N LEU A 60 14.93 7.03 -2.89
CA LEU A 60 14.32 7.21 -4.21
C LEU A 60 15.27 7.97 -5.15
N ARG A 61 15.03 7.84 -6.44
CA ARG A 61 15.67 8.64 -7.46
C ARG A 61 14.78 9.84 -7.80
N TRP A 62 15.31 11.06 -7.78
CA TRP A 62 14.58 12.25 -8.15
C TRP A 62 15.07 12.82 -9.47
N TRP A 63 14.14 13.11 -10.39
CA TRP A 63 14.36 13.88 -11.61
C TRP A 63 13.72 15.28 -11.43
N PRO A 64 14.53 16.32 -11.17
CA PRO A 64 14.04 17.67 -10.84
C PRO A 64 13.57 18.41 -12.10
N ARG A 65 12.51 17.94 -12.74
CA ARG A 65 11.94 18.50 -13.96
C ARG A 65 10.48 18.08 -14.09
N GLU A 66 9.80 18.71 -15.04
CA GLU A 66 8.47 18.28 -15.47
C GLU A 66 8.55 16.93 -16.20
N TYR A 67 7.39 16.26 -16.25
CA TYR A 67 7.18 15.05 -17.03
C TYR A 67 7.43 15.31 -18.51
N ALA A 68 8.12 14.39 -19.15
CA ALA A 68 8.34 14.38 -20.58
C ALA A 68 7.86 13.04 -21.17
N GLU A 69 7.39 13.08 -22.41
CA GLU A 69 7.02 11.87 -23.15
C GLU A 69 8.23 10.93 -23.25
N GLY A 70 7.98 9.64 -22.99
CA GLY A 70 9.03 8.64 -22.87
C GLY A 70 9.38 8.27 -21.44
N ASP A 71 9.03 9.09 -20.44
CA ASP A 71 9.36 8.84 -19.04
C ASP A 71 8.72 7.57 -18.46
N VAL A 72 7.59 7.14 -19.00
CA VAL A 72 6.88 5.90 -18.59
C VAL A 72 7.66 4.64 -18.97
N ALA A 73 8.56 4.73 -19.94
CA ALA A 73 9.21 3.55 -20.50
C ALA A 73 10.10 2.83 -19.48
N GLY A 74 9.96 1.51 -19.39
CA GLY A 74 10.80 0.66 -18.54
C GLY A 74 10.36 0.58 -17.08
N PHE A 75 9.26 1.23 -16.70
CA PHE A 75 8.65 1.08 -15.38
C PHE A 75 7.59 -0.01 -15.36
N ALA A 76 7.46 -0.70 -14.22
CA ALA A 76 6.42 -1.71 -14.02
C ALA A 76 5.04 -1.08 -13.82
N LEU A 77 4.99 0.06 -13.12
CA LEU A 77 3.79 0.87 -12.94
C LEU A 77 4.14 2.35 -12.72
N VAL A 78 3.13 3.21 -12.93
CA VAL A 78 3.22 4.66 -12.75
C VAL A 78 2.11 5.13 -11.82
N MET A 79 2.48 5.91 -10.82
CA MET A 79 1.57 6.66 -9.96
C MET A 79 1.59 8.12 -10.36
N VAL A 80 0.45 8.67 -10.74
CA VAL A 80 0.30 10.07 -11.12
C VAL A 80 -0.36 10.82 -9.98
N ALA A 81 0.27 11.90 -9.53
CA ALA A 81 -0.18 12.75 -8.43
C ALA A 81 0.16 14.22 -8.74
N THR A 82 -0.26 14.69 -9.92
CA THR A 82 -0.17 16.08 -10.36
C THR A 82 -1.55 16.69 -10.44
N ASP A 83 -1.63 18.00 -10.37
CA ASP A 83 -2.87 18.79 -10.49
C ASP A 83 -3.16 19.17 -11.96
N ASP A 84 -2.32 18.71 -12.91
CA ASP A 84 -2.46 19.00 -14.34
C ASP A 84 -3.16 17.82 -15.06
N ASP A 85 -4.45 17.98 -15.33
CA ASP A 85 -5.27 16.99 -16.02
C ASP A 85 -4.74 16.63 -17.41
N THR A 86 -4.09 17.60 -18.09
CA THR A 86 -3.52 17.37 -19.44
C THR A 86 -2.31 16.44 -19.35
N VAL A 87 -1.45 16.65 -18.36
CA VAL A 87 -0.31 15.77 -18.08
C VAL A 87 -0.82 14.40 -17.66
N ASN A 88 -1.82 14.32 -16.77
CA ASN A 88 -2.40 13.07 -16.31
C ASN A 88 -2.97 12.25 -17.48
N ALA A 89 -3.71 12.86 -18.39
CA ALA A 89 -4.26 12.21 -19.56
C ALA A 89 -3.15 11.69 -20.50
N ARG A 90 -2.11 12.49 -20.73
CA ARG A 90 -0.96 12.09 -21.58
C ARG A 90 -0.23 10.87 -21.01
N ILE A 91 0.01 10.86 -19.70
CA ILE A 91 0.65 9.72 -19.02
C ILE A 91 -0.21 8.46 -19.15
N ALA A 92 -1.54 8.59 -18.98
CA ALA A 92 -2.45 7.45 -19.12
C ALA A 92 -2.48 6.88 -20.54
N VAL A 93 -2.38 7.72 -21.57
CA VAL A 93 -2.27 7.28 -22.97
C VAL A 93 -0.95 6.57 -23.19
N GLU A 94 0.17 7.20 -22.81
CA GLU A 94 1.49 6.60 -22.96
C GLU A 94 1.62 5.28 -22.20
N GLY A 95 1.05 5.18 -20.99
CA GLY A 95 1.02 3.94 -20.22
C GLY A 95 0.34 2.80 -20.96
N ARG A 96 -0.83 3.06 -21.57
CA ARG A 96 -1.54 2.05 -22.38
C ARG A 96 -0.76 1.62 -23.60
N ASP A 97 -0.17 2.57 -24.34
CA ASP A 97 0.61 2.29 -25.55
C ASP A 97 1.86 1.43 -25.24
N ARG A 98 2.39 1.57 -24.04
CA ARG A 98 3.57 0.82 -23.56
C ARG A 98 3.25 -0.37 -22.68
N SER A 99 1.97 -0.66 -22.43
CA SER A 99 1.52 -1.72 -21.51
C SER A 99 2.06 -1.54 -20.08
N VAL A 100 2.18 -0.31 -19.62
CA VAL A 100 2.55 0.06 -18.25
C VAL A 100 1.30 0.47 -17.49
N TRP A 101 1.07 -0.12 -16.32
CA TRP A 101 -0.10 0.21 -15.53
C TRP A 101 -0.01 1.59 -14.88
N VAL A 102 -1.08 2.37 -15.04
CA VAL A 102 -1.16 3.75 -14.54
C VAL A 102 -2.27 3.87 -13.49
N ASN A 103 -1.96 4.57 -12.42
CA ASN A 103 -2.95 5.03 -11.44
C ASN A 103 -2.84 6.55 -11.30
N CYS A 104 -3.89 7.27 -11.70
CA CYS A 104 -4.01 8.71 -11.51
C CYS A 104 -4.78 8.99 -10.22
N ALA A 105 -4.24 9.85 -9.36
CA ALA A 105 -4.95 10.32 -8.18
C ALA A 105 -6.19 11.08 -8.62
N ASP A 106 -7.32 10.78 -7.95
CA ASP A 106 -8.61 11.47 -8.13
C ASP A 106 -9.21 11.43 -9.55
N ASP A 107 -8.62 10.64 -10.46
CA ASP A 107 -9.12 10.45 -11.83
C ASP A 107 -9.30 8.97 -12.19
N PRO A 108 -10.45 8.36 -11.83
CA PRO A 108 -10.73 6.95 -12.11
C PRO A 108 -10.76 6.57 -13.59
N LYS A 109 -10.98 7.53 -14.50
CA LYS A 109 -11.03 7.31 -15.94
C LYS A 109 -9.67 6.99 -16.55
N HIS A 110 -8.61 7.51 -15.91
CA HIS A 110 -7.23 7.32 -16.31
C HIS A 110 -6.50 6.31 -15.45
N CYS A 111 -7.24 5.44 -14.74
CA CYS A 111 -6.67 4.40 -13.90
C CYS A 111 -6.85 3.00 -14.48
N ASP A 112 -5.75 2.27 -14.66
CA ASP A 112 -5.77 0.84 -14.99
C ASP A 112 -6.06 -0.01 -13.74
N PHE A 113 -5.69 0.48 -12.56
CA PHE A 113 -5.93 -0.14 -11.26
C PHE A 113 -6.31 0.89 -10.20
N ILE A 114 -6.91 0.42 -9.11
CA ILE A 114 -7.26 1.24 -7.94
C ILE A 114 -6.49 0.76 -6.71
N LEU A 115 -6.22 1.68 -5.80
CA LEU A 115 -5.63 1.35 -4.51
C LEU A 115 -6.76 1.07 -3.52
N PRO A 116 -6.81 -0.12 -2.90
CA PRO A 116 -7.80 -0.45 -1.88
C PRO A 116 -7.46 0.21 -0.54
N SER A 117 -8.42 0.22 0.40
CA SER A 117 -8.14 0.45 1.81
C SER A 117 -7.47 -0.78 2.40
N VAL A 118 -6.30 -0.62 3.05
CA VAL A 118 -5.45 -1.76 3.44
C VAL A 118 -5.28 -1.79 4.96
N LEU A 119 -5.45 -2.99 5.52
CA LEU A 119 -5.07 -3.34 6.89
C LEU A 119 -3.89 -4.31 6.83
N ARG A 120 -2.86 -4.07 7.63
CA ARG A 120 -1.69 -4.96 7.77
C ARG A 120 -1.51 -5.41 9.21
N ARG A 121 -1.21 -6.71 9.38
CA ARG A 121 -0.81 -7.34 10.63
C ARG A 121 0.40 -8.23 10.34
N GLY A 122 1.61 -7.68 10.40
CA GLY A 122 2.80 -8.35 9.91
C GLY A 122 2.63 -8.80 8.46
N PRO A 123 2.84 -10.08 8.13
CA PRO A 123 2.66 -10.62 6.79
C PRO A 123 1.20 -10.66 6.31
N LEU A 124 0.23 -10.65 7.25
CA LEU A 124 -1.19 -10.65 6.89
C LEU A 124 -1.58 -9.29 6.31
N THR A 125 -2.13 -9.31 5.12
CA THR A 125 -2.70 -8.13 4.46
C THR A 125 -4.17 -8.37 4.11
N VAL A 126 -5.03 -7.42 4.47
CA VAL A 126 -6.44 -7.37 4.07
C VAL A 126 -6.65 -6.12 3.24
N ALA A 127 -7.19 -6.29 2.04
CA ALA A 127 -7.48 -5.20 1.11
C ALA A 127 -8.99 -5.08 0.91
N VAL A 128 -9.55 -3.92 1.19
CA VAL A 128 -10.98 -3.63 1.07
C VAL A 128 -11.21 -2.65 -0.07
N SER A 129 -12.05 -3.03 -1.01
CA SER A 129 -12.38 -2.19 -2.17
C SER A 129 -13.86 -2.26 -2.47
N THR A 130 -14.45 -1.11 -2.78
CA THR A 130 -15.82 -0.98 -3.30
C THR A 130 -15.85 -0.83 -4.83
N GLY A 131 -14.75 -1.16 -5.52
CA GLY A 131 -14.62 -0.97 -6.96
C GLY A 131 -14.52 0.51 -7.38
N GLY A 132 -14.30 1.42 -6.43
CA GLY A 132 -14.30 2.87 -6.65
C GLY A 132 -15.65 3.54 -6.31
N ALA A 133 -16.67 2.75 -5.87
CA ALA A 133 -17.99 3.31 -5.57
C ALA A 133 -18.00 4.23 -4.33
N SER A 134 -17.24 3.89 -3.28
CA SER A 134 -17.18 4.70 -2.07
C SER A 134 -15.90 4.43 -1.26
N PRO A 135 -14.95 5.36 -1.26
CA PRO A 135 -13.78 5.27 -0.38
C PRO A 135 -14.16 5.21 1.11
N THR A 136 -15.19 5.96 1.50
CA THR A 136 -15.68 5.98 2.90
C THR A 136 -16.15 4.61 3.36
N VAL A 137 -16.94 3.89 2.55
CA VAL A 137 -17.41 2.53 2.89
C VAL A 137 -16.22 1.58 2.97
N ALA A 138 -15.26 1.67 2.04
CA ALA A 138 -14.05 0.84 2.11
C ALA A 138 -13.26 1.09 3.40
N HIS A 139 -13.20 2.34 3.85
CA HIS A 139 -12.53 2.72 5.10
C HIS A 139 -13.28 2.19 6.33
N MET A 140 -14.60 2.38 6.41
CA MET A 140 -15.43 1.84 7.50
C MET A 140 -15.26 0.32 7.65
N VAL A 141 -15.38 -0.43 6.55
CA VAL A 141 -15.22 -1.89 6.58
C VAL A 141 -13.80 -2.27 7.01
N ARG A 142 -12.78 -1.53 6.58
CA ARG A 142 -11.40 -1.76 7.05
C ARG A 142 -11.29 -1.56 8.57
N GLU A 143 -11.92 -0.53 9.14
CA GLU A 143 -11.91 -0.27 10.59
C GLU A 143 -12.63 -1.38 11.37
N GLU A 144 -13.77 -1.85 10.90
CA GLU A 144 -14.48 -2.99 11.48
C GLU A 144 -13.59 -4.25 11.48
N LEU A 145 -12.92 -4.53 10.36
CA LEU A 145 -11.97 -5.64 10.25
C LEU A 145 -10.74 -5.44 11.14
N GLU A 146 -10.29 -4.22 11.35
CA GLU A 146 -9.17 -3.90 12.23
C GLU A 146 -9.50 -4.23 13.69
N ALA A 147 -10.73 -3.96 14.12
CA ALA A 147 -11.20 -4.34 15.45
C ALA A 147 -11.37 -5.87 15.60
N ALA A 148 -11.75 -6.57 14.54
CA ALA A 148 -11.95 -8.00 14.53
C ALA A 148 -10.65 -8.83 14.37
N LEU A 149 -9.59 -8.21 13.86
CA LEU A 149 -8.29 -8.83 13.58
C LEU A 149 -7.20 -8.22 14.48
N PRO A 150 -7.04 -8.69 15.72
CA PRO A 150 -6.06 -8.17 16.66
C PRO A 150 -4.61 -8.39 16.16
N ALA A 151 -3.66 -7.67 16.78
CA ALA A 151 -2.26 -7.69 16.37
C ALA A 151 -1.60 -9.08 16.42
N ASP A 152 -2.16 -10.00 17.20
CA ASP A 152 -1.67 -11.38 17.35
C ASP A 152 -1.69 -12.18 16.05
N TYR A 153 -2.51 -11.77 15.07
CA TYR A 153 -2.49 -12.36 13.73
C TYR A 153 -1.15 -12.18 12.99
N ALA A 154 -0.36 -11.15 13.34
CA ALA A 154 1.00 -11.01 12.82
C ALA A 154 1.86 -12.21 13.23
N THR A 155 1.97 -12.44 14.55
CA THR A 155 2.75 -13.55 15.12
C THR A 155 2.22 -14.92 14.66
N LEU A 156 0.90 -15.09 14.63
CA LEU A 156 0.28 -16.32 14.13
C LEU A 156 0.71 -16.63 12.70
N THR A 157 0.69 -15.62 11.82
CA THR A 157 1.04 -15.79 10.40
C THR A 157 2.53 -16.14 10.25
N GLU A 158 3.41 -15.50 11.02
CA GLU A 158 4.85 -15.80 11.04
C GLU A 158 5.12 -17.23 11.50
N VAL A 159 4.56 -17.64 12.64
CA VAL A 159 4.70 -19.02 13.15
C VAL A 159 4.21 -20.07 12.15
N VAL A 160 3.06 -19.82 11.52
CA VAL A 160 2.53 -20.75 10.51
C VAL A 160 3.44 -20.82 9.28
N ALA A 161 4.04 -19.71 8.87
CA ALA A 161 4.99 -19.68 7.76
C ALA A 161 6.23 -20.54 8.08
N ASP A 162 6.81 -20.41 9.26
CA ASP A 162 7.98 -21.17 9.72
C ASP A 162 7.65 -22.67 9.79
N VAL A 163 6.50 -23.04 10.38
CA VAL A 163 6.03 -24.43 10.44
C VAL A 163 5.86 -25.01 9.04
N ARG A 164 5.30 -24.24 8.09
CA ARG A 164 5.16 -24.72 6.69
C ARG A 164 6.51 -25.01 6.03
N VAL A 165 7.52 -24.20 6.28
CA VAL A 165 8.88 -24.43 5.78
C VAL A 165 9.44 -25.74 6.38
N ALA A 166 9.41 -25.89 7.70
CA ALA A 166 9.90 -27.06 8.40
C ALA A 166 9.21 -28.38 7.98
N LEU A 167 7.90 -28.33 7.73
CA LEU A 167 7.15 -29.49 7.23
C LEU A 167 7.55 -29.86 5.80
N ARG A 168 7.74 -28.87 4.92
CA ARG A 168 8.21 -29.11 3.54
C ARG A 168 9.58 -29.76 3.50
N GLU A 169 10.52 -29.29 4.32
CA GLU A 169 11.85 -29.86 4.43
C GLU A 169 11.82 -31.35 4.87
N ARG A 170 10.81 -31.74 5.65
CA ARG A 170 10.58 -33.10 6.09
C ARG A 170 9.72 -33.94 5.13
N GLY A 171 9.31 -33.40 4.00
CA GLY A 171 8.42 -34.04 3.04
C GLY A 171 7.00 -34.29 3.53
N ILE A 172 6.55 -33.52 4.56
CA ILE A 172 5.22 -33.63 5.16
C ILE A 172 4.29 -32.61 4.51
N ALA A 173 3.20 -33.10 3.90
CA ALA A 173 2.13 -32.26 3.39
C ALA A 173 0.90 -32.35 4.31
N LEU A 174 0.38 -31.22 4.74
CA LEU A 174 -0.90 -31.11 5.46
C LEU A 174 -1.97 -30.62 4.50
N ASP A 175 -3.14 -31.27 4.55
CA ASP A 175 -4.34 -30.80 3.87
C ASP A 175 -4.97 -29.60 4.58
N ALA A 176 -5.96 -28.98 3.94
CA ALA A 176 -6.61 -27.78 4.47
C ALA A 176 -7.39 -28.04 5.78
N GLN A 177 -7.86 -29.28 6.02
CA GLN A 177 -8.58 -29.62 7.24
C GLN A 177 -7.61 -29.72 8.42
N ARG A 178 -6.52 -30.43 8.26
CA ARG A 178 -5.46 -30.53 9.29
C ARG A 178 -4.88 -29.17 9.66
N TRP A 179 -4.72 -28.28 8.69
CA TRP A 179 -4.32 -26.90 8.98
C TRP A 179 -5.37 -26.16 9.81
N ARG A 180 -6.67 -26.30 9.47
CA ARG A 180 -7.76 -25.68 10.26
C ARG A 180 -7.77 -26.20 11.69
N ASP A 181 -7.71 -27.54 11.88
CA ASP A 181 -7.73 -28.16 13.19
C ASP A 181 -6.55 -27.71 14.06
N ALA A 182 -5.35 -27.57 13.45
CA ALA A 182 -4.16 -27.07 14.14
C ALA A 182 -4.25 -25.56 14.49
N LEU A 183 -4.97 -24.79 13.69
CA LEU A 183 -5.14 -23.34 13.90
C LEU A 183 -6.32 -23.00 14.80
N ASP A 184 -7.25 -23.95 15.03
CA ASP A 184 -8.41 -23.77 15.88
C ASP A 184 -8.05 -23.88 17.37
N GLY A 185 -8.20 -22.78 18.08
CA GLY A 185 -8.25 -22.70 19.54
C GLY A 185 -6.88 -22.71 20.22
N GLU A 186 -6.12 -23.79 20.20
CA GLU A 186 -4.93 -23.93 21.04
C GLU A 186 -3.73 -23.11 20.55
N LEU A 187 -3.44 -23.14 19.25
CA LEU A 187 -2.35 -22.32 18.69
C LEU A 187 -2.61 -20.83 18.84
N LYS A 188 -3.85 -20.39 18.64
CA LYS A 188 -4.24 -18.98 18.90
C LYS A 188 -4.07 -18.60 20.36
N ARG A 189 -4.41 -19.49 21.30
CA ARG A 189 -4.20 -19.26 22.74
C ARG A 189 -2.70 -19.20 23.10
N LEU A 190 -1.88 -20.09 22.53
CA LEU A 190 -0.44 -20.11 22.76
C LEU A 190 0.24 -18.85 22.22
N VAL A 191 -0.18 -18.39 21.03
CA VAL A 191 0.32 -17.13 20.45
C VAL A 191 -0.06 -15.93 21.32
N ALA A 192 -1.30 -15.88 21.81
CA ALA A 192 -1.76 -14.82 22.74
C ALA A 192 -1.03 -14.87 24.09
N ALA A 193 -0.79 -16.07 24.66
CA ALA A 193 -0.07 -16.26 25.91
C ALA A 193 1.41 -15.80 25.81
N ARG A 194 2.11 -16.17 24.73
CA ARG A 194 3.48 -15.72 24.46
C ARG A 194 3.63 -14.20 24.40
N ARG A 195 2.59 -13.51 23.90
CA ARG A 195 2.59 -12.05 23.87
C ARG A 195 2.49 -11.46 25.27
N SER A 196 1.67 -12.04 26.15
CA SER A 196 1.56 -11.57 27.53
C SER A 196 2.90 -11.72 28.26
N GLU A 197 3.60 -12.84 28.08
CA GLU A 197 4.92 -13.08 28.66
C GLU A 197 5.99 -12.11 28.09
N ALA A 198 5.92 -11.77 26.79
CA ALA A 198 6.84 -10.83 26.16
C ALA A 198 6.62 -9.38 26.61
N ILE A 199 5.38 -9.02 26.97
CA ILE A 199 5.05 -7.69 27.53
C ILE A 199 5.53 -7.59 28.98
N GLU A 200 5.45 -8.68 29.75
CA GLU A 200 5.89 -8.73 31.16
C GLU A 200 7.41 -8.90 31.29
N GLY A 201 8.09 -9.46 30.28
CA GLY A 201 9.52 -9.82 30.33
C GLY A 201 10.53 -8.82 29.73
N GLY A 202 10.11 -7.65 29.22
CA GLY A 202 11.02 -6.61 28.65
C GLY A 202 11.38 -6.81 27.16
N PRO A 203 12.16 -5.93 26.54
CA PRO A 203 12.18 -5.75 25.09
C PRO A 203 12.76 -6.95 24.33
N PHE A 204 11.93 -7.58 23.53
CA PHE A 204 12.34 -8.57 22.54
C PHE A 204 13.20 -7.90 21.45
N ARG A 205 14.48 -8.23 21.40
CA ARG A 205 15.36 -7.86 20.28
C ARG A 205 15.07 -8.79 19.12
N SER A 206 14.40 -8.28 18.09
CA SER A 206 14.32 -8.94 16.78
C SER A 206 15.72 -9.17 16.22
N PRO A 207 16.05 -10.40 15.77
CA PRO A 207 17.25 -10.61 14.97
C PRO A 207 16.99 -10.12 13.54
N LYS A 208 17.63 -9.01 13.17
CA LYS A 208 17.73 -8.45 11.83
C LYS A 208 16.41 -7.91 11.21
N GLY A 209 16.12 -6.68 11.54
CA GLY A 209 15.11 -5.83 10.89
C GLY A 209 14.87 -4.64 11.82
N GLY A 210 15.14 -3.43 11.33
CA GLY A 210 14.89 -2.20 12.10
C GLY A 210 13.41 -2.08 12.50
N PRO A 211 13.09 -1.20 13.45
CA PRO A 211 11.73 -1.10 13.96
C PRO A 211 10.77 -0.74 12.83
N LEU A 212 9.87 -1.66 12.52
CA LEU A 212 8.68 -1.37 11.75
C LEU A 212 7.87 -0.36 12.57
N ARG A 213 8.05 0.91 12.26
CA ARG A 213 7.17 1.95 12.78
C ARG A 213 5.77 1.64 12.27
N ALA A 214 4.85 1.40 13.19
CA ALA A 214 3.43 1.43 12.88
C ALA A 214 3.15 2.80 12.25
N SER A 215 2.86 2.82 10.97
CA SER A 215 2.39 4.03 10.31
C SER A 215 1.04 4.38 10.93
N PRO A 216 0.85 5.60 11.45
CA PRO A 216 -0.47 6.05 11.88
C PRO A 216 -1.42 5.91 10.71
N GLY A 217 -2.60 5.37 10.96
CA GLY A 217 -3.65 5.16 9.96
C GLY A 217 -3.82 6.43 9.12
N THR A 218 -3.62 6.28 7.82
CA THR A 218 -3.79 7.38 6.86
C THR A 218 -5.29 7.63 6.68
N ASP A 219 -5.80 8.63 7.39
CA ASP A 219 -7.12 9.20 7.15
C ASP A 219 -7.17 9.77 5.74
N CYS A 220 -7.89 9.09 4.87
CA CYS A 220 -8.32 9.64 3.58
C CYS A 220 -9.65 10.39 3.78
N ALA A 221 -9.65 11.40 4.65
CA ALA A 221 -10.71 12.39 4.67
C ALA A 221 -10.41 13.42 3.58
N GLY A 222 -11.09 13.30 2.43
CA GLY A 222 -11.16 14.36 1.45
C GLY A 222 -11.94 15.53 2.03
N GLU A 223 -11.28 16.63 2.28
CA GLU A 223 -11.96 17.89 2.49
C GLU A 223 -12.62 18.30 1.16
N ALA A 224 -13.93 18.11 1.10
CA ALA A 224 -14.75 18.77 0.09
C ALA A 224 -14.75 20.26 0.42
N GLY A 225 -13.96 21.04 -0.32
CA GLY A 225 -13.97 22.50 -0.23
C GLY A 225 -15.35 23.06 -0.55
N ALA A 226 -16.04 23.56 0.44
CA ALA A 226 -17.23 24.36 0.27
C ALA A 226 -16.83 25.69 -0.43
N ARG A 227 -17.19 25.81 -1.71
CA ARG A 227 -17.20 27.10 -2.37
C ARG A 227 -18.40 27.87 -1.86
N THR A 228 -18.15 28.85 -1.05
CA THR A 228 -19.11 29.87 -0.66
C THR A 228 -19.32 30.78 -1.87
N GLU A 229 -20.48 30.71 -2.49
CA GLU A 229 -20.96 31.74 -3.40
C GLU A 229 -21.23 33.03 -2.59
N ALA A 230 -20.41 34.03 -2.83
CA ALA A 230 -20.73 35.40 -2.42
C ALA A 230 -21.60 36.02 -3.52
N ALA A 231 -22.89 36.12 -3.25
CA ALA A 231 -23.79 37.00 -3.98
C ALA A 231 -23.40 38.44 -3.65
N THR A 232 -23.09 39.21 -4.69
CA THR A 232 -23.00 40.70 -4.58
C THR A 232 -24.12 41.24 -5.43
N ASP A 233 -25.12 41.83 -4.74
CA ASP A 233 -26.05 42.79 -5.29
C ASP A 233 -25.30 44.11 -5.60
N ALA A 234 -25.43 44.62 -6.79
CA ALA A 234 -25.65 46.00 -7.18
C ALA A 234 -25.51 46.14 -8.71
#